data_faeb0df0a2723fbbbafeeec3a9874bf1
#
_entry.id   faeb0df0a2723fbbbafeeec3a9874bf1
#
_cell.length_a   1.000
_cell.length_b   1.000
_cell.length_c   1.000
_cell.angle_alpha   90.00
_cell.angle_beta   90.00
_cell.angle_gamma   90.00
#
_symmetry.space_group_name_H-M   'P 1'
#
loop_
_entity.id
_entity.type
_entity.pdbx_description
1 polymer ?
#
loop_
_entity_poly.entity_id
_entity_poly.type
_entity_poly.pdbx_seq_one_letter_code
_entity_poly.pdbx_strand_id
1 'polypeptide(L)'
;EGCAWLSAHRALATPAAAVALLSVLLVLALPSPAPARRLLTFAGVLVAVQVLLGVLTLRLSLSEPLVTVGHQLVAALLIATFSAAAVALRPAPSPALRHG
;
A
#
# COMPACT_ATOMS: atom_id res chain seq x y z
N GLU A 1 -1.56 -27.35 4.60
CA GLU A 1 -0.93 -26.15 5.16
C GLU A 1 -0.89 -24.98 4.17
N GLY A 2 -0.41 -25.22 2.95
CA GLY A 2 -0.36 -24.20 1.92
C GLY A 2 -1.72 -23.63 1.59
N CYS A 3 -2.77 -24.47 1.58
CA CYS A 3 -4.14 -24.01 1.33
C CYS A 3 -4.68 -23.13 2.45
N ALA A 4 -4.31 -23.41 3.70
CA ALA A 4 -4.73 -22.58 4.83
C ALA A 4 -4.08 -21.21 4.77
N TRP A 5 -2.80 -21.13 4.44
CA TRP A 5 -2.07 -19.87 4.25
C TRP A 5 -2.69 -19.06 3.13
N LEU A 6 -2.94 -19.68 1.99
CA LEU A 6 -3.51 -19.01 0.82
C LEU A 6 -4.92 -18.50 1.12
N SER A 7 -5.74 -19.30 1.80
CA SER A 7 -7.08 -18.89 2.22
C SER A 7 -7.03 -17.67 3.15
N ALA A 8 -6.15 -17.70 4.14
CA ALA A 8 -5.99 -16.57 5.07
C ALA A 8 -5.52 -15.32 4.33
N HIS A 9 -4.54 -15.46 3.44
CA HIS A 9 -4.05 -14.35 2.63
C HIS A 9 -5.17 -13.75 1.78
N ARG A 10 -5.95 -14.57 1.10
CA ARG A 10 -7.07 -14.12 0.27
C ARG A 10 -8.14 -13.43 1.10
N ALA A 11 -8.45 -13.98 2.28
CA ALA A 11 -9.45 -13.40 3.17
C ALA A 11 -9.04 -12.02 3.69
N LEU A 12 -7.74 -11.79 3.91
CA LEU A 12 -7.22 -10.52 4.43
C LEU A 12 -6.90 -9.52 3.31
N ALA A 13 -6.58 -10.01 2.11
CA ALA A 13 -6.15 -9.15 1.02
C ALA A 13 -7.25 -8.16 0.57
N THR A 14 -8.49 -8.63 0.49
CA THR A 14 -9.60 -7.77 0.06
C THR A 14 -9.85 -6.61 1.04
N PRO A 15 -10.02 -6.85 2.35
CA PRO A 15 -10.17 -5.74 3.28
C PRO A 15 -8.91 -4.87 3.36
N ALA A 16 -7.72 -5.44 3.25
CA ALA A 16 -6.48 -4.66 3.24
C ALA A 16 -6.42 -3.73 2.04
N ALA A 17 -6.75 -4.22 0.85
CA ALA A 17 -6.80 -3.40 -0.36
C ALA A 17 -7.85 -2.30 -0.25
N ALA A 18 -9.02 -2.61 0.32
CA ALA A 18 -10.07 -1.64 0.53
C ALA A 18 -9.62 -0.53 1.48
N VAL A 19 -9.01 -0.88 2.60
CA VAL A 19 -8.50 0.10 3.57
C VAL A 19 -7.42 0.97 2.94
N ALA A 20 -6.49 0.36 2.20
CA ALA A 20 -5.42 1.10 1.53
C ALA A 20 -6.01 2.10 0.51
N LEU A 21 -6.94 1.66 -0.31
CA LEU A 21 -7.56 2.52 -1.31
C LEU A 21 -8.37 3.64 -0.67
N LEU A 22 -9.16 3.33 0.36
CA LEU A 22 -9.93 4.35 1.08
C LEU A 22 -9.02 5.38 1.73
N SER A 23 -7.89 4.97 2.29
CA SER A 23 -6.90 5.88 2.87
C SER A 23 -6.34 6.83 1.82
N VAL A 24 -6.01 6.31 0.64
CA VAL A 24 -5.53 7.13 -0.48
C VAL A 24 -6.59 8.14 -0.88
N LEU A 25 -7.81 7.70 -1.10
CA LEU A 25 -8.92 8.56 -1.54
C LEU A 25 -9.23 9.64 -0.50
N LEU A 26 -9.22 9.27 0.78
CA LEU A 26 -9.50 10.21 1.87
C LEU A 26 -8.47 11.33 1.92
N VAL A 27 -7.18 10.98 1.86
CA VAL A 27 -6.12 12.00 1.92
C VAL A 27 -6.14 12.88 0.66
N LEU A 28 -6.42 12.30 -0.52
CA LEU A 28 -6.51 13.08 -1.75
C LEU A 28 -7.73 13.99 -1.78
N ALA A 29 -8.80 13.63 -1.05
CA ALA A 29 -10.01 14.44 -0.95
C ALA A 29 -9.86 15.59 0.06
N LEU A 30 -8.89 15.51 0.97
CA LEU A 30 -8.67 16.52 2.00
C LEU A 30 -7.45 17.38 1.66
N PRO A 31 -7.38 18.63 2.16
CA PRO A 31 -6.16 19.41 2.00
C PRO A 31 -4.98 18.70 2.68
N SER A 32 -3.92 18.45 1.93
CA SER A 32 -2.77 17.69 2.40
C SER A 32 -1.49 18.24 1.80
N PRO A 33 -0.33 18.09 2.48
CA PRO A 33 0.94 18.53 1.93
C PRO A 33 1.24 17.87 0.58
N ALA A 34 1.88 18.60 -0.33
CA ALA A 34 2.19 18.08 -1.66
C ALA A 34 3.00 16.78 -1.65
N PRO A 35 4.02 16.61 -0.76
CA PRO A 35 4.74 15.33 -0.71
C PRO A 35 3.84 14.14 -0.37
N ALA A 36 2.91 14.33 0.60
CA ALA A 36 1.98 13.27 0.97
C ALA A 36 1.05 12.92 -0.20
N ARG A 37 0.55 13.94 -0.90
CA ARG A 37 -0.35 13.74 -2.05
C ARG A 37 0.34 12.95 -3.16
N ARG A 38 1.60 13.27 -3.46
CA ARG A 38 2.37 12.54 -4.48
C ARG A 38 2.60 11.10 -4.09
N LEU A 39 2.99 10.87 -2.83
CA LEU A 39 3.21 9.51 -2.32
C LEU A 39 1.95 8.69 -2.36
N LEU A 40 0.81 9.27 -1.98
CA LEU A 40 -0.45 8.53 -1.93
C LEU A 40 -1.04 8.31 -3.33
N THR A 41 -0.81 9.20 -4.27
CA THR A 41 -1.15 8.95 -5.67
C THR A 41 -0.36 7.77 -6.21
N PHE A 42 0.95 7.73 -5.92
CA PHE A 42 1.79 6.61 -6.29
C PHE A 42 1.32 5.31 -5.61
N ALA A 43 0.97 5.39 -4.32
CA ALA A 43 0.44 4.23 -3.59
C ALA A 43 -0.85 3.71 -4.22
N GLY A 44 -1.74 4.59 -4.68
CA GLY A 44 -2.96 4.19 -5.37
C GLY A 44 -2.69 3.38 -6.63
N VAL A 45 -1.71 3.82 -7.43
CA VAL A 45 -1.27 3.08 -8.61
C VAL A 45 -0.70 1.71 -8.21
N LEU A 46 0.13 1.69 -7.15
CA LEU A 46 0.71 0.43 -6.67
C LEU A 46 -0.35 -0.54 -6.15
N VAL A 47 -1.41 -0.05 -5.50
CA VAL A 47 -2.51 -0.91 -5.06
C VAL A 47 -3.17 -1.58 -6.27
N ALA A 48 -3.42 -0.84 -7.34
CA ALA A 48 -4.00 -1.40 -8.56
C ALA A 48 -3.08 -2.48 -9.16
N VAL A 49 -1.78 -2.19 -9.25
CA VAL A 49 -0.79 -3.15 -9.76
C VAL A 49 -0.74 -4.38 -8.86
N GLN A 50 -0.79 -4.19 -7.55
CA GLN A 50 -0.73 -5.28 -6.58
C GLN A 50 -1.92 -6.23 -6.70
N VAL A 51 -3.12 -5.68 -6.85
CA VAL A 51 -4.32 -6.49 -7.04
C VAL A 51 -4.22 -7.30 -8.33
N LEU A 52 -3.76 -6.65 -9.40
CA LEU A 52 -3.58 -7.33 -10.68
C LEU A 52 -2.57 -8.47 -10.57
N LEU A 53 -1.41 -8.21 -9.96
CA LEU A 53 -0.38 -9.24 -9.75
C LEU A 53 -0.89 -10.37 -8.87
N GLY A 54 -1.69 -10.05 -7.84
CA GLY A 54 -2.29 -11.06 -6.99
C GLY A 54 -3.24 -11.97 -7.75
N VAL A 55 -4.09 -11.40 -8.60
CA VAL A 55 -5.01 -12.18 -9.44
C VAL A 55 -4.23 -13.05 -10.41
N LEU A 56 -3.19 -12.50 -11.05
CA LEU A 56 -2.35 -13.28 -11.97
C LEU A 56 -1.63 -14.41 -11.26
N THR A 57 -1.14 -14.18 -10.05
CA THR A 57 -0.48 -15.23 -9.26
C THR A 57 -1.43 -16.40 -9.02
N LEU A 58 -2.69 -16.10 -8.67
CA LEU A 58 -3.69 -17.13 -8.45
C LEU A 58 -4.05 -17.87 -9.74
N ARG A 59 -4.22 -17.13 -10.84
CA ARG A 59 -4.59 -17.73 -12.13
C ARG A 59 -3.49 -18.61 -12.69
N LEU A 60 -2.24 -18.25 -12.46
CA LEU A 60 -1.10 -19.03 -12.91
C LEU A 60 -0.70 -20.09 -11.89
N SER A 61 -1.48 -20.27 -10.83
CA SER A 61 -1.28 -21.30 -9.80
C SER A 61 0.13 -21.27 -9.21
N LEU A 62 0.69 -20.06 -9.07
CA LEU A 62 2.04 -19.83 -8.53
C LEU A 62 3.14 -20.45 -9.40
N SER A 63 2.82 -20.81 -10.66
CA SER A 63 3.79 -21.43 -11.56
C SER A 63 4.77 -20.44 -12.19
N GLU A 64 4.48 -19.14 -12.10
CA GLU A 64 5.33 -18.10 -12.68
C GLU A 64 6.09 -17.35 -11.58
N PRO A 65 7.37 -17.69 -11.35
CA PRO A 65 8.14 -17.05 -10.26
C PRO A 65 8.25 -15.54 -10.39
N LEU A 66 8.33 -15.01 -11.61
CA LEU A 66 8.47 -13.57 -11.82
C LEU A 66 7.23 -12.81 -11.36
N VAL A 67 6.03 -13.38 -11.60
CA VAL A 67 4.78 -12.76 -11.15
C VAL A 67 4.71 -12.78 -9.63
N THR A 68 5.06 -13.91 -9.02
CA THR A 68 5.06 -14.05 -7.55
C THR A 68 6.05 -13.08 -6.90
N VAL A 69 7.27 -13.02 -7.42
CA VAL A 69 8.29 -12.09 -6.92
C VAL A 69 7.85 -10.64 -7.13
N GLY A 70 7.27 -10.34 -8.28
CA GLY A 70 6.73 -9.01 -8.57
C GLY A 70 5.67 -8.59 -7.57
N HIS A 71 4.75 -9.50 -7.25
CA HIS A 71 3.70 -9.26 -6.25
C HIS A 71 4.29 -8.96 -4.87
N GLN A 72 5.31 -9.71 -4.46
CA GLN A 72 6.00 -9.49 -3.18
C GLN A 72 6.77 -8.16 -3.18
N LEU A 73 7.41 -7.82 -4.30
CA LEU A 73 8.15 -6.57 -4.42
C LEU A 73 7.22 -5.36 -4.33
N VAL A 74 6.08 -5.41 -5.00
CA VAL A 74 5.09 -4.33 -4.93
C VAL A 74 4.53 -4.21 -3.51
N ALA A 75 4.34 -5.32 -2.80
CA ALA A 75 3.93 -5.29 -1.39
C ALA A 75 4.95 -4.52 -0.54
N ALA A 76 6.24 -4.78 -0.74
CA ALA A 76 7.30 -4.08 -0.02
C ALA A 76 7.30 -2.58 -0.37
N LEU A 77 7.13 -2.24 -1.64
CA LEU A 77 7.05 -0.84 -2.08
C LEU A 77 5.84 -0.13 -1.47
N LEU A 78 4.70 -0.82 -1.35
CA LEU A 78 3.52 -0.26 -0.71
C LEU A 78 3.77 0.06 0.76
N ILE A 79 4.39 -0.85 1.48
CA ILE A 79 4.74 -0.62 2.89
C ILE A 79 5.64 0.61 3.01
N ALA A 80 6.67 0.70 2.18
CA ALA A 80 7.59 1.83 2.18
C ALA A 80 6.88 3.14 1.83
N THR A 81 6.00 3.11 0.83
CA THR A 81 5.29 4.30 0.36
C THR A 81 4.30 4.81 1.42
N PHE A 82 3.52 3.91 2.03
CA PHE A 82 2.60 4.31 3.10
C PHE A 82 3.35 4.80 4.33
N SER A 83 4.50 4.20 4.65
CA SER A 83 5.32 4.66 5.77
C SER A 83 5.85 6.07 5.52
N ALA A 84 6.35 6.32 4.32
CA ALA A 84 6.82 7.65 3.93
C ALA A 84 5.69 8.68 3.93
N ALA A 85 4.51 8.30 3.46
CA ALA A 85 3.34 9.17 3.46
C ALA A 85 2.91 9.51 4.88
N ALA A 86 2.95 8.54 5.79
CA ALA A 86 2.62 8.78 7.20
C ALA A 86 3.57 9.80 7.82
N VAL A 87 4.86 9.71 7.51
CA VAL A 87 5.84 10.69 7.96
C VAL A 87 5.54 12.08 7.36
N ALA A 88 5.22 12.13 6.07
CA ALA A 88 4.91 13.39 5.38
C ALA A 88 3.64 14.05 5.92
N LEU A 89 2.73 13.28 6.52
CA LEU A 89 1.49 13.78 7.11
C LEU A 89 1.64 14.20 8.57
N ARG A 90 2.80 13.99 9.19
CA ARG A 90 3.01 14.40 10.57
C ARG A 90 2.88 15.92 10.70
N PRO A 91 2.19 16.42 11.74
CA PRO A 91 2.16 17.86 11.98
C PRO A 91 3.55 18.39 12.24
N ALA A 92 3.81 19.62 11.81
CA ALA A 92 5.06 20.29 12.13
C ALA A 92 5.19 20.45 13.65
N PRO A 93 6.42 20.35 14.24
CA PRO A 93 6.61 20.59 15.66
C PRO A 93 6.15 22.02 16.01
N SER A 94 5.60 22.19 17.22
CA SER A 94 5.19 23.51 17.66
C SER A 94 6.42 24.42 17.79
N PRO A 95 6.28 25.76 17.63
CA PRO A 95 7.39 26.69 17.79
C PRO A 95 8.09 26.57 19.15
N ALA A 96 7.32 26.28 20.21
CA ALA A 96 7.86 26.10 21.55
C ALA A 96 8.82 24.91 21.61
N LEU A 97 8.53 23.82 20.90
CA LEU A 97 9.41 22.65 20.86
C LEU A 97 10.66 22.91 20.01
N ARG A 98 10.57 23.78 19.02
CA ARG A 98 11.72 24.10 18.16
C ARG A 98 12.78 24.92 18.90
N HIS A 99 12.36 25.70 19.89
CA HIS A 99 13.25 26.59 20.64
C HIS A 99 13.75 25.96 21.94
N GLY A 100 13.24 24.79 22.25
CA GLY A 100 13.68 24.05 23.44
C GLY A 100 14.89 23.11 23.18
#